data_1cfecd5f1960e182f7a61efaa9aacfae
#
_entry.id   1cfecd5f1960e182f7a61efaa9aacfae
#
_cell.length_a   1.000
_cell.length_b   1.000
_cell.length_c   1.000
_cell.angle_alpha   90.00
_cell.angle_beta   90.00
_cell.angle_gamma   90.00
#
_symmetry.space_group_name_H-M   'P 1'
#
loop_
_entity.id
_entity.type
_entity.pdbx_description
1 polymer ?
#
loop_
_entity_poly.entity_id
_entity_poly.type
_entity_poly.pdbx_seq_one_letter_code
_entity_poly.pdbx_strand_id
1 'polypeptide(L)'
;GANVVGIDASVKNIRVAKFHAKKNNLKINYRVASPEKLKTKIKFDVILNMEIVEHVESIDFFIKESAKFLKKDGVMFIATLNKTLKSYAFAIIGAEYILKWLPIGTHDWEKFVKPNDLIKISEKNNLSLKKLDGMKFNILDNSWKVSNDTSVNYVIKLKKN
;
A
#
# COMPACT_ATOMS: atom_id res chain seq x y z
N GLY A 1 -3.60 -20.52 -5.71
CA GLY A 1 -4.87 -20.55 -5.43
C GLY A 1 -5.54 -19.60 -4.44
N ALA A 2 -5.22 -18.27 -4.38
CA ALA A 2 -5.95 -17.33 -3.55
C ALA A 2 -7.23 -16.82 -4.24
N ASN A 3 -8.29 -16.59 -3.47
CA ASN A 3 -9.45 -15.83 -3.93
C ASN A 3 -9.16 -14.34 -3.74
N VAL A 4 -9.00 -13.59 -4.83
CA VAL A 4 -8.55 -12.20 -4.79
C VAL A 4 -9.68 -11.24 -5.16
N VAL A 5 -9.85 -10.20 -4.35
CA VAL A 5 -10.67 -9.03 -4.65
C VAL A 5 -9.75 -7.81 -4.71
N GLY A 6 -9.75 -7.10 -5.82
CA GLY A 6 -9.02 -5.85 -5.99
C GLY A 6 -9.98 -4.66 -6.03
N ILE A 7 -9.67 -3.60 -5.29
CA ILE A 7 -10.42 -2.35 -5.33
C ILE A 7 -9.52 -1.17 -5.64
N ASP A 8 -10.06 -0.20 -6.36
CA ASP A 8 -9.46 1.11 -6.62
C ASP A 8 -10.58 2.10 -6.87
N ALA A 9 -10.45 3.33 -6.39
CA ALA A 9 -11.44 4.38 -6.61
C ALA A 9 -11.51 4.85 -8.08
N SER A 10 -10.42 4.65 -8.84
CA SER A 10 -10.31 5.04 -10.25
C SER A 10 -10.89 3.98 -11.18
N VAL A 11 -11.89 4.36 -11.96
CA VAL A 11 -12.43 3.53 -13.04
C VAL A 11 -11.34 3.15 -14.05
N LYS A 12 -10.42 4.09 -14.35
CA LYS A 12 -9.31 3.88 -15.29
C LYS A 12 -8.37 2.77 -14.79
N ASN A 13 -7.97 2.83 -13.52
CA ASN A 13 -7.08 1.84 -12.92
C ASN A 13 -7.72 0.45 -12.92
N ILE A 14 -9.00 0.35 -12.56
CA ILE A 14 -9.74 -0.92 -12.60
C ILE A 14 -9.84 -1.48 -14.01
N ARG A 15 -10.02 -0.64 -15.04
CA ARG A 15 -10.01 -1.12 -16.45
C ARG A 15 -8.66 -1.71 -16.82
N VAL A 16 -7.56 -1.03 -16.49
CA VAL A 16 -6.19 -1.51 -16.74
C VAL A 16 -5.93 -2.81 -16.00
N ALA A 17 -6.29 -2.88 -14.71
CA ALA A 17 -6.12 -4.07 -13.90
C ALA A 17 -6.88 -5.28 -14.46
N LYS A 18 -8.14 -5.09 -14.88
CA LYS A 18 -8.93 -6.15 -15.55
C LYS A 18 -8.30 -6.62 -16.85
N PHE A 19 -7.77 -5.70 -17.67
CA PHE A 19 -7.07 -6.05 -18.90
C PHE A 19 -5.82 -6.90 -18.62
N HIS A 20 -4.99 -6.49 -17.65
CA HIS A 20 -3.80 -7.24 -17.22
C HIS A 20 -4.16 -8.63 -16.68
N ALA A 21 -5.17 -8.73 -15.84
CA ALA A 21 -5.63 -10.00 -15.31
C ALA A 21 -6.07 -10.95 -16.43
N LYS A 22 -6.86 -10.45 -17.39
CA LYS A 22 -7.29 -11.23 -18.56
C LYS A 22 -6.11 -11.72 -19.41
N LYS A 23 -5.13 -10.82 -19.68
CA LYS A 23 -3.93 -11.16 -20.47
C LYS A 23 -3.08 -12.27 -19.81
N ASN A 24 -3.08 -12.31 -18.48
CA ASN A 24 -2.29 -13.28 -17.71
C ASN A 24 -3.13 -14.46 -17.17
N ASN A 25 -4.37 -14.65 -17.65
CA ASN A 25 -5.28 -15.71 -17.22
C ASN A 25 -5.53 -15.74 -15.69
N LEU A 26 -5.52 -14.57 -15.04
CA LEU A 26 -5.77 -14.42 -13.61
C LEU A 26 -7.25 -14.19 -13.32
N LYS A 27 -7.79 -14.91 -12.33
CA LYS A 27 -9.17 -14.74 -11.86
C LYS A 27 -9.19 -13.80 -10.64
N ILE A 28 -9.35 -12.50 -10.86
CA ILE A 28 -9.40 -11.47 -9.82
C ILE A 28 -10.72 -10.70 -9.95
N ASN A 29 -11.44 -10.54 -8.83
CA ASN A 29 -12.69 -9.77 -8.79
C ASN A 29 -12.37 -8.30 -8.54
N TYR A 30 -12.24 -7.52 -9.60
CA TYR A 30 -11.97 -6.07 -9.52
C TYR A 30 -13.25 -5.24 -9.42
N ARG A 31 -13.28 -4.30 -8.46
CA ARG A 31 -14.41 -3.37 -8.23
C ARG A 31 -13.90 -1.93 -8.13
N VAL A 32 -14.67 -0.99 -8.68
CA VAL A 32 -14.44 0.44 -8.45
C VAL A 32 -15.03 0.78 -7.10
N ALA A 33 -14.19 0.93 -6.09
CA ALA A 33 -14.56 1.26 -4.72
C ALA A 33 -13.34 1.69 -3.93
N SER A 34 -13.56 2.43 -2.86
CA SER A 34 -12.64 2.60 -1.72
C SER A 34 -13.14 1.77 -0.53
N PRO A 35 -12.33 1.53 0.51
CA PRO A 35 -12.74 0.70 1.64
C PRO A 35 -14.07 1.14 2.26
N GLU A 36 -14.28 2.43 2.46
CA GLU A 36 -15.50 2.99 3.07
C GLU A 36 -16.75 2.84 2.18
N LYS A 37 -16.57 2.66 0.86
CA LYS A 37 -17.66 2.48 -0.11
C LYS A 37 -17.86 1.03 -0.52
N LEU A 38 -17.00 0.12 -0.09
CA LEU A 38 -17.06 -1.29 -0.45
C LEU A 38 -18.24 -1.99 0.24
N LYS A 39 -19.27 -2.32 -0.53
CA LYS A 39 -20.42 -3.08 -0.04
C LYS A 39 -20.15 -4.58 -0.17
N THR A 40 -19.73 -5.22 0.91
CA THR A 40 -19.52 -6.67 0.98
C THR A 40 -19.64 -7.17 2.42
N LYS A 41 -20.12 -8.39 2.59
CA LYS A 41 -20.10 -9.13 3.86
C LYS A 41 -18.85 -10.01 4.00
N ILE A 42 -18.06 -10.12 2.94
CA ILE A 42 -16.86 -10.96 2.91
C ILE A 42 -15.80 -10.35 3.84
N LYS A 43 -15.17 -11.21 4.64
CA LYS A 43 -13.96 -10.90 5.41
C LYS A 43 -12.78 -11.62 4.80
N PHE A 44 -11.63 -10.96 4.83
CA PHE A 44 -10.39 -11.42 4.20
C PHE A 44 -9.39 -11.91 5.23
N ASP A 45 -8.62 -12.93 4.87
CA ASP A 45 -7.49 -13.41 5.65
C ASP A 45 -6.31 -12.44 5.58
N VAL A 46 -6.15 -11.81 4.40
CA VAL A 46 -5.07 -10.85 4.11
C VAL A 46 -5.62 -9.63 3.39
N ILE A 47 -5.19 -8.45 3.80
CA ILE A 47 -5.41 -7.17 3.10
C ILE A 47 -4.07 -6.57 2.74
N LEU A 48 -3.93 -6.11 1.49
CA LEU A 48 -2.76 -5.40 0.98
C LEU A 48 -3.15 -3.96 0.64
N ASN A 49 -2.53 -3.00 1.33
CA ASN A 49 -2.63 -1.57 1.07
C ASN A 49 -1.26 -1.09 0.56
N MET A 50 -1.09 -1.06 -0.75
CA MET A 50 0.19 -0.79 -1.40
C MET A 50 0.17 0.60 -2.01
N GLU A 51 1.07 1.51 -1.55
CA GLU A 51 1.24 2.88 -2.07
C GLU A 51 -0.12 3.63 -2.16
N ILE A 52 -0.90 3.62 -1.06
CA ILE A 52 -2.23 4.23 -1.03
C ILE A 52 -2.41 5.20 0.14
N VAL A 53 -1.75 4.96 1.28
CA VAL A 53 -2.00 5.74 2.50
C VAL A 53 -1.55 7.20 2.39
N GLU A 54 -0.59 7.51 1.53
CA GLU A 54 -0.14 8.85 1.18
C GLU A 54 -1.13 9.62 0.28
N HIS A 55 -2.13 8.94 -0.28
CA HIS A 55 -3.12 9.52 -1.19
C HIS A 55 -4.51 9.71 -0.57
N VAL A 56 -4.73 9.25 0.66
CA VAL A 56 -6.02 9.37 1.33
C VAL A 56 -6.11 10.65 2.17
N GLU A 57 -7.33 11.18 2.33
CA GLU A 57 -7.56 12.37 3.16
C GLU A 57 -7.32 12.12 4.64
N SER A 58 -7.69 10.93 5.14
CA SER A 58 -7.51 10.53 6.54
C SER A 58 -7.01 9.10 6.61
N ILE A 59 -5.76 8.93 7.03
CA ILE A 59 -5.14 7.63 7.21
C ILE A 59 -5.86 6.82 8.29
N ASP A 60 -6.25 7.46 9.40
CA ASP A 60 -6.97 6.79 10.49
C ASP A 60 -8.31 6.22 10.02
N PHE A 61 -9.08 7.03 9.29
CA PHE A 61 -10.36 6.58 8.74
C PHE A 61 -10.17 5.44 7.71
N PHE A 62 -9.18 5.56 6.81
CA PHE A 62 -8.87 4.54 5.82
C PHE A 62 -8.48 3.20 6.47
N ILE A 63 -7.59 3.24 7.48
CA ILE A 63 -7.15 2.04 8.22
C ILE A 63 -8.34 1.42 8.96
N LYS A 64 -9.15 2.23 9.64
CA LYS A 64 -10.36 1.78 10.33
C LYS A 64 -11.33 1.05 9.39
N GLU A 65 -11.63 1.65 8.23
CA GLU A 65 -12.54 1.05 7.26
C GLU A 65 -11.94 -0.24 6.64
N SER A 66 -10.65 -0.23 6.30
CA SER A 66 -9.94 -1.42 5.81
C SER A 66 -9.94 -2.55 6.84
N ALA A 67 -9.66 -2.25 8.12
CA ALA A 67 -9.62 -3.24 9.19
C ALA A 67 -10.97 -3.93 9.45
N LYS A 68 -12.09 -3.29 9.11
CA LYS A 68 -13.42 -3.91 9.19
C LYS A 68 -13.53 -5.17 8.31
N PHE A 69 -12.81 -5.22 7.21
CA PHE A 69 -12.84 -6.35 6.29
C PHE A 69 -11.88 -7.48 6.63
N LEU A 70 -10.97 -7.29 7.60
CA LEU A 70 -10.16 -8.40 8.10
C LEU A 70 -10.97 -9.36 8.98
N LYS A 71 -10.68 -10.65 8.84
CA LYS A 71 -11.05 -11.66 9.82
C LYS A 71 -10.32 -11.41 11.14
N LYS A 72 -10.79 -12.00 12.25
CA LYS A 72 -9.99 -12.12 13.47
C LYS A 72 -8.70 -12.87 13.12
N ASP A 73 -7.59 -12.46 13.68
CA ASP A 73 -6.23 -12.98 13.39
C ASP A 73 -5.76 -12.75 11.93
N GLY A 74 -6.55 -12.09 11.11
CA GLY A 74 -6.18 -11.70 9.73
C GLY A 74 -5.01 -10.72 9.70
N VAL A 75 -4.31 -10.66 8.57
CA VAL A 75 -3.08 -9.89 8.40
C VAL A 75 -3.29 -8.75 7.42
N MET A 76 -2.81 -7.55 7.77
CA MET A 76 -2.76 -6.40 6.88
C MET A 76 -1.31 -6.04 6.58
N PHE A 77 -1.00 -5.84 5.33
CA PHE A 77 0.26 -5.23 4.89
C PHE A 77 -0.02 -3.82 4.40
N ILE A 78 0.84 -2.87 4.79
CA ILE A 78 0.81 -1.50 4.29
C ILE A 78 2.21 -1.15 3.85
N ALA A 79 2.36 -0.81 2.56
CA ALA A 79 3.58 -0.29 1.99
C ALA A 79 3.40 1.17 1.61
N THR A 80 4.40 2.01 1.93
CA THR A 80 4.39 3.44 1.59
C THR A 80 5.80 4.04 1.68
N LEU A 81 5.92 5.30 1.26
CA LEU A 81 7.15 6.08 1.37
C LEU A 81 7.30 6.68 2.77
N ASN A 82 8.54 6.65 3.30
CA ASN A 82 8.84 7.25 4.59
C ASN A 82 9.07 8.76 4.45
N LYS A 83 8.62 9.55 5.42
CA LYS A 83 8.83 11.01 5.45
C LYS A 83 10.25 11.35 5.93
N THR A 84 11.25 11.23 5.03
CA THR A 84 12.67 11.55 5.26
C THR A 84 13.24 12.38 4.12
N LEU A 85 14.35 13.08 4.35
CA LEU A 85 15.08 13.78 3.28
C LEU A 85 15.62 12.80 2.22
N LYS A 86 15.95 11.58 2.62
CA LYS A 86 16.42 10.55 1.70
C LYS A 86 15.29 10.09 0.76
N SER A 87 14.08 9.86 1.27
CA SER A 87 12.95 9.51 0.42
C SER A 87 12.58 10.66 -0.52
N TYR A 88 12.66 11.91 -0.06
CA TYR A 88 12.49 13.08 -0.92
C TYR A 88 13.45 13.05 -2.11
N ALA A 89 14.76 12.87 -1.83
CA ALA A 89 15.77 12.81 -2.87
C ALA A 89 15.58 11.65 -3.86
N PHE A 90 15.23 10.46 -3.37
CA PHE A 90 15.11 9.28 -4.23
C PHE A 90 13.76 9.18 -4.94
N ALA A 91 12.63 9.38 -4.23
CA ALA A 91 11.30 9.21 -4.80
C ALA A 91 10.88 10.40 -5.67
N ILE A 92 11.25 11.62 -5.30
CA ILE A 92 10.86 12.83 -6.04
C ILE A 92 11.97 13.20 -7.01
N ILE A 93 13.15 13.63 -6.51
CA ILE A 93 14.21 14.11 -7.41
C ILE A 93 14.71 12.99 -8.32
N GLY A 94 14.98 11.81 -7.77
CA GLY A 94 15.47 10.65 -8.54
C GLY A 94 14.47 10.11 -9.54
N ALA A 95 13.30 9.67 -9.07
CA ALA A 95 12.34 8.97 -9.90
C ALA A 95 11.55 9.88 -10.84
N GLU A 96 11.21 11.11 -10.43
CA GLU A 96 10.38 12.02 -11.23
C GLU A 96 11.22 12.93 -12.14
N TYR A 97 12.31 13.52 -11.63
CA TYR A 97 13.07 14.53 -12.40
C TYR A 97 14.27 13.94 -13.15
N ILE A 98 15.03 13.01 -12.56
CA ILE A 98 16.26 12.47 -13.16
C ILE A 98 15.93 11.28 -14.06
N LEU A 99 15.35 10.21 -13.48
CA LEU A 99 15.09 8.97 -14.21
C LEU A 99 13.79 9.00 -15.02
N LYS A 100 12.91 9.95 -14.72
CA LYS A 100 11.60 10.11 -15.38
C LYS A 100 10.78 8.81 -15.43
N TRP A 101 10.94 7.97 -14.41
CA TRP A 101 10.16 6.73 -14.25
C TRP A 101 8.70 7.02 -13.91
N LEU A 102 8.45 8.16 -13.28
CA LEU A 102 7.13 8.63 -12.89
C LEU A 102 6.92 10.07 -13.38
N PRO A 103 5.67 10.47 -13.68
CA PRO A 103 5.35 11.85 -14.00
C PRO A 103 5.71 12.80 -12.85
N ILE A 104 6.16 14.01 -13.17
CA ILE A 104 6.44 15.05 -12.19
C ILE A 104 5.14 15.37 -11.40
N GLY A 105 5.26 15.45 -10.06
CA GLY A 105 4.12 15.69 -9.18
C GLY A 105 3.33 14.43 -8.81
N THR A 106 3.87 13.23 -9.09
CA THR A 106 3.27 11.96 -8.64
C THR A 106 3.27 11.86 -7.12
N HIS A 107 4.33 12.36 -6.46
CA HIS A 107 4.48 12.31 -5.02
C HIS A 107 4.44 13.69 -4.38
N ASP A 108 3.71 13.81 -3.29
CA ASP A 108 3.71 14.96 -2.40
C ASP A 108 4.40 14.56 -1.08
N TRP A 109 5.61 15.05 -0.86
CA TRP A 109 6.41 14.69 0.33
C TRP A 109 5.70 15.01 1.65
N GLU A 110 4.83 16.05 1.67
CA GLU A 110 4.09 16.40 2.87
C GLU A 110 3.13 15.28 3.31
N LYS A 111 2.70 14.46 2.37
CA LYS A 111 1.81 13.31 2.60
C LYS A 111 2.55 12.01 2.94
N PHE A 112 3.88 12.00 2.88
CA PHE A 112 4.65 10.83 3.28
C PHE A 112 4.49 10.58 4.78
N VAL A 113 4.44 9.31 5.16
CA VAL A 113 4.06 8.89 6.50
C VAL A 113 5.25 8.26 7.21
N LYS A 114 5.54 8.71 8.44
CA LYS A 114 6.58 8.08 9.27
C LYS A 114 6.08 6.72 9.78
N PRO A 115 6.94 5.68 9.85
CA PRO A 115 6.55 4.36 10.33
C PRO A 115 5.86 4.40 11.71
N ASN A 116 6.42 5.16 12.66
CA ASN A 116 5.87 5.26 14.02
C ASN A 116 4.46 5.86 14.05
N ASP A 117 4.16 6.82 13.17
CA ASP A 117 2.84 7.43 13.12
C ASP A 117 1.81 6.43 12.54
N LEU A 118 2.18 5.72 11.48
CA LEU A 118 1.32 4.69 10.90
C LEU A 118 1.08 3.52 11.85
N ILE A 119 2.09 3.11 12.62
CA ILE A 119 1.98 2.07 13.65
C ILE A 119 0.99 2.50 14.74
N LYS A 120 1.13 3.72 15.28
CA LYS A 120 0.21 4.27 16.31
C LYS A 120 -1.23 4.33 15.82
N ILE A 121 -1.44 4.76 14.57
CA ILE A 121 -2.77 4.79 13.95
C ILE A 121 -3.34 3.37 13.83
N SER A 122 -2.50 2.42 13.42
CA SER A 122 -2.91 1.03 13.27
C SER A 122 -3.30 0.39 14.60
N GLU A 123 -2.54 0.65 15.67
CA GLU A 123 -2.81 0.15 17.01
C GLU A 123 -4.15 0.67 17.57
N LYS A 124 -4.48 1.95 17.33
CA LYS A 124 -5.81 2.52 17.67
C LYS A 124 -6.96 1.78 16.98
N ASN A 125 -6.70 1.14 15.85
CA ASN A 125 -7.67 0.40 15.05
C ASN A 125 -7.60 -1.13 15.26
N ASN A 126 -7.13 -1.58 16.43
CA ASN A 126 -7.02 -2.98 16.82
C ASN A 126 -6.12 -3.83 15.91
N LEU A 127 -5.07 -3.22 15.37
CA LEU A 127 -4.04 -3.89 14.57
C LEU A 127 -2.71 -3.82 15.30
N SER A 128 -2.10 -4.96 15.60
CA SER A 128 -0.80 -5.02 16.26
C SER A 128 0.34 -5.21 15.26
N LEU A 129 1.42 -4.43 15.40
CA LEU A 129 2.62 -4.58 14.58
C LEU A 129 3.26 -5.95 14.77
N LYS A 130 3.59 -6.63 13.68
CA LYS A 130 4.33 -7.90 13.67
C LYS A 130 5.70 -7.77 13.01
N LYS A 131 5.83 -6.90 12.02
CA LYS A 131 7.10 -6.67 11.33
C LYS A 131 7.11 -5.30 10.67
N LEU A 132 8.31 -4.69 10.60
CA LEU A 132 8.61 -3.50 9.83
C LEU A 132 9.86 -3.79 9.01
N ASP A 133 9.76 -3.70 7.70
CA ASP A 133 10.87 -3.89 6.76
C ASP A 133 10.90 -2.73 5.75
N GLY A 134 12.08 -2.45 5.19
CA GLY A 134 12.25 -1.64 4.00
C GLY A 134 12.31 -2.52 2.75
N MET A 135 12.26 -1.87 1.59
CA MET A 135 12.47 -2.53 0.30
C MET A 135 13.54 -1.78 -0.50
N LYS A 136 14.48 -2.53 -1.07
CA LYS A 136 15.53 -1.97 -1.94
C LYS A 136 15.44 -2.57 -3.33
N PHE A 137 15.49 -1.70 -4.33
CA PHE A 137 15.61 -2.11 -5.71
C PHE A 137 17.09 -2.36 -6.04
N ASN A 138 17.39 -3.55 -6.54
CA ASN A 138 18.71 -3.89 -7.04
C ASN A 138 18.72 -3.71 -8.56
N ILE A 139 19.46 -2.73 -9.03
CA ILE A 139 19.55 -2.36 -10.46
C ILE A 139 20.25 -3.48 -11.26
N LEU A 140 21.19 -4.19 -10.66
CA LEU A 140 21.99 -5.20 -11.36
C LEU A 140 21.18 -6.43 -11.79
N ASP A 141 20.27 -6.88 -10.93
CA ASP A 141 19.42 -8.05 -11.19
C ASP A 141 17.94 -7.70 -11.43
N ASN A 142 17.63 -6.38 -11.51
CA ASN A 142 16.29 -5.84 -11.73
C ASN A 142 15.25 -6.43 -10.76
N SER A 143 15.62 -6.58 -9.49
CA SER A 143 14.79 -7.20 -8.46
C SER A 143 14.59 -6.33 -7.22
N TRP A 144 13.48 -6.52 -6.55
CA TRP A 144 13.21 -5.95 -5.23
C TRP A 144 13.61 -6.93 -4.13
N LYS A 145 14.32 -6.42 -3.11
CA LYS A 145 14.76 -7.21 -1.95
C LYS A 145 14.29 -6.56 -0.65
N VAL A 146 13.85 -7.39 0.29
CA VAL A 146 13.54 -6.94 1.65
C VAL A 146 14.82 -6.48 2.33
N SER A 147 14.74 -5.40 3.09
CA SER A 147 15.87 -4.73 3.74
C SER A 147 15.46 -4.24 5.13
N ASN A 148 16.42 -4.12 6.04
CA ASN A 148 16.21 -3.44 7.32
C ASN A 148 16.25 -1.90 7.20
N ASP A 149 16.66 -1.35 6.05
CA ASP A 149 16.71 0.08 5.80
C ASP A 149 15.32 0.59 5.37
N THR A 150 14.63 1.25 6.26
CA THR A 150 13.31 1.86 6.05
C THR A 150 13.40 3.34 5.67
N SER A 151 14.57 3.85 5.34
CA SER A 151 14.79 5.30 5.16
C SER A 151 14.15 5.89 3.91
N VAL A 152 13.80 5.09 2.89
CA VAL A 152 13.12 5.56 1.67
C VAL A 152 11.66 5.11 1.66
N ASN A 153 11.43 3.81 1.77
CA ASN A 153 10.12 3.18 1.81
C ASN A 153 10.09 2.12 2.91
N TYR A 154 8.91 1.68 3.26
CA TYR A 154 8.76 0.59 4.22
C TYR A 154 7.46 -0.18 3.99
N VAL A 155 7.46 -1.40 4.52
CA VAL A 155 6.29 -2.27 4.60
C VAL A 155 6.08 -2.66 6.06
N ILE A 156 4.88 -2.43 6.58
CA ILE A 156 4.48 -2.95 7.88
C ILE A 156 3.56 -4.14 7.70
N LYS A 157 3.80 -5.18 8.50
CA LYS A 157 2.91 -6.32 8.67
C LYS A 157 2.17 -6.16 9.99
N LEU A 158 0.87 -6.08 9.92
CA LEU A 158 -0.03 -5.92 11.06
C LEU A 158 -0.91 -7.15 11.22
N LYS A 159 -1.28 -7.49 12.45
CA LYS A 159 -2.24 -8.56 12.74
C LYS A 159 -3.45 -7.96 13.46
N LYS A 160 -4.65 -8.37 13.07
CA LYS A 160 -5.89 -7.98 13.77
C LYS A 160 -6.02 -8.75 15.07
N ASN A 161 -6.27 -8.03 16.16
CA ASN A 161 -6.52 -8.59 17.48
C ASN A 161 -7.95 -9.14 17.63
#